data_fc7366ac9037cb78266d1e4796a78346
#
_entry.id   fc7366ac9037cb78266d1e4796a78346
#
_cell.length_a   1.000
_cell.length_b   1.000
_cell.length_c   1.000
_cell.angle_alpha   90.00
_cell.angle_beta   90.00
_cell.angle_gamma   90.00
#
_symmetry.space_group_name_H-M   'P 1'
#
loop_
_entity.id
_entity.type
_entity.pdbx_description
1 polymer ?
#
loop_
_entity_poly.entity_id
_entity_poly.type
_entity_poly.pdbx_seq_one_letter_code
_entity_poly.pdbx_strand_id
1 'polypeptide(L)'
;LEGVIGIGDAGKGCGTLQEYGIHYDEVPLLPDFTPDYAAIAEHAKTATVVHIQRSRGYTQRNAFDLDTIQKVADTARKANPDVVIFVDNCYGEFTQIREPLSAGADVIAGSFIKNPGGGITPTGGYIAGKADLVEKISHRFTAPGIGKDLGCTQDSLRDTFLGFYYAPGVVCEALKTAQCLLELVGVNPVPRYTADHNDIVTCFDSGSAAALQGFCAGIQSCSPVDSFVSPEPADEPGYTDQVIMASGSFTEGSTIEISCDGPLRAPYTCYLQGGVNFTAGRAAVLNAVQKAFFA
;
A
#
# COMPACT_ATOMS: atom_id res chain seq x y z
N LEU A 1 -6.51 9.07 -2.30
CA LEU A 1 -7.80 8.80 -2.95
C LEU A 1 -8.66 10.06 -3.14
N GLU A 2 -8.71 10.98 -2.17
CA GLU A 2 -9.58 12.16 -2.22
C GLU A 2 -9.44 12.97 -3.51
N GLY A 3 -8.20 13.24 -3.94
CA GLY A 3 -7.93 13.96 -5.20
C GLY A 3 -8.38 13.18 -6.46
N VAL A 4 -8.29 11.85 -6.46
CA VAL A 4 -8.76 11.01 -7.58
C VAL A 4 -10.28 10.98 -7.64
N ILE A 5 -10.90 10.90 -6.48
CA ILE A 5 -12.37 10.87 -6.35
C ILE A 5 -12.95 12.27 -6.59
N GLY A 6 -12.29 13.32 -6.10
CA GLY A 6 -12.75 14.70 -6.17
C GLY A 6 -13.55 15.14 -4.93
N ILE A 7 -13.18 14.65 -3.75
CA ILE A 7 -13.85 14.99 -2.49
C ILE A 7 -13.48 16.44 -2.10
N GLY A 8 -14.49 17.24 -1.78
CA GLY A 8 -14.28 18.66 -1.44
C GLY A 8 -13.71 19.45 -2.62
N ASP A 9 -12.64 20.21 -2.37
CA ASP A 9 -11.93 20.97 -3.41
C ASP A 9 -10.73 20.21 -3.99
N ALA A 10 -10.45 18.99 -3.52
CA ALA A 10 -9.33 18.18 -3.97
C ALA A 10 -9.52 17.75 -5.43
N GLY A 11 -8.58 18.13 -6.29
CA GLY A 11 -8.59 17.74 -7.71
C GLY A 11 -9.69 18.36 -8.57
N LYS A 12 -10.43 19.37 -8.08
CA LYS A 12 -11.49 20.04 -8.82
C LYS A 12 -10.98 20.62 -10.14
N GLY A 13 -11.63 20.30 -11.24
CA GLY A 13 -11.20 20.69 -12.58
C GLY A 13 -10.07 19.85 -13.17
N CYS A 14 -9.67 18.74 -12.51
CA CYS A 14 -8.59 17.85 -12.95
C CYS A 14 -9.07 16.51 -13.52
N GLY A 15 -10.34 16.36 -13.83
CA GLY A 15 -10.90 15.11 -14.38
C GLY A 15 -11.07 14.02 -13.33
N THR A 16 -11.57 14.39 -12.15
CA THR A 16 -11.85 13.48 -11.04
C THR A 16 -13.04 12.56 -11.35
N LEU A 17 -13.17 11.48 -10.59
CA LEU A 17 -14.29 10.53 -10.79
C LEU A 17 -15.65 11.23 -10.62
N GLN A 18 -15.79 12.18 -9.69
CA GLN A 18 -17.03 12.94 -9.52
C GLN A 18 -17.39 13.79 -10.75
N GLU A 19 -16.40 14.34 -11.44
CA GLU A 19 -16.62 15.11 -12.68
C GLU A 19 -17.13 14.24 -13.83
N TYR A 20 -16.90 12.93 -13.77
CA TYR A 20 -17.48 11.93 -14.67
C TYR A 20 -18.83 11.39 -14.18
N GLY A 21 -19.42 11.97 -13.14
CA GLY A 21 -20.72 11.56 -12.60
C GLY A 21 -20.68 10.30 -11.74
N ILE A 22 -19.49 9.90 -11.26
CA ILE A 22 -19.36 8.77 -10.33
C ILE A 22 -19.61 9.28 -8.92
N HIS A 23 -20.58 8.71 -8.24
CA HIS A 23 -20.86 8.99 -6.84
C HIS A 23 -19.95 8.15 -5.96
N TYR A 24 -19.42 8.79 -4.93
CA TYR A 24 -18.60 8.16 -3.90
C TYR A 24 -19.32 8.22 -2.56
N ASP A 25 -19.24 7.13 -1.83
CA ASP A 25 -19.70 7.01 -0.47
C ASP A 25 -18.70 6.18 0.33
N GLU A 26 -18.61 6.40 1.64
CA GLU A 26 -17.64 5.76 2.51
C GLU A 26 -18.32 5.15 3.73
N VAL A 27 -17.95 3.91 4.05
CA VAL A 27 -18.30 3.27 5.30
C VAL A 27 -17.10 3.33 6.25
N PRO A 28 -17.11 4.19 7.27
CA PRO A 28 -16.05 4.23 8.26
C PRO A 28 -15.90 2.92 8.99
N LEU A 29 -14.67 2.60 9.40
CA LEU A 29 -14.41 1.48 10.29
C LEU A 29 -14.96 1.74 11.69
N LEU A 30 -15.29 0.69 12.39
CA LEU A 30 -15.65 0.76 13.81
C LEU A 30 -14.43 1.22 14.64
N PRO A 31 -14.65 1.68 15.90
CA PRO A 31 -13.56 2.17 16.77
C PRO A 31 -12.43 1.17 17.03
N ASP A 32 -12.69 -0.12 16.87
CA ASP A 32 -11.72 -1.21 16.96
C ASP A 32 -11.05 -1.52 15.60
N PHE A 33 -11.25 -0.69 14.59
CA PHE A 33 -10.78 -0.83 13.23
C PHE A 33 -11.36 -2.03 12.45
N THR A 34 -12.42 -2.65 12.93
CA THR A 34 -13.13 -3.67 12.15
C THR A 34 -14.12 -3.04 11.18
N PRO A 35 -14.43 -3.71 10.03
CA PRO A 35 -15.46 -3.24 9.11
C PRO A 35 -16.85 -3.23 9.75
N ASP A 36 -17.62 -2.17 9.55
CA ASP A 36 -19.03 -2.12 9.90
C ASP A 36 -19.86 -2.88 8.87
N TYR A 37 -20.05 -4.17 9.10
CA TYR A 37 -20.78 -5.04 8.17
C TYR A 37 -22.25 -4.65 8.00
N ALA A 38 -22.87 -4.02 9.02
CA ALA A 38 -24.26 -3.57 8.90
C ALA A 38 -24.36 -2.36 7.97
N ALA A 39 -23.48 -1.38 8.13
CA ALA A 39 -23.40 -0.24 7.24
C ALA A 39 -22.99 -0.65 5.82
N ILE A 40 -22.02 -1.57 5.66
CA ILE A 40 -21.63 -2.12 4.34
C ILE A 40 -22.84 -2.74 3.64
N ALA A 41 -23.65 -3.54 4.34
CA ALA A 41 -24.86 -4.14 3.75
C ALA A 41 -25.88 -3.08 3.29
N GLU A 42 -26.02 -2.00 4.02
CA GLU A 42 -26.95 -0.92 3.67
C GLU A 42 -26.46 -0.15 2.42
N HIS A 43 -25.20 0.29 2.42
CA HIS A 43 -24.61 1.05 1.31
C HIS A 43 -24.47 0.21 0.03
N ALA A 44 -24.19 -1.08 0.17
CA ALA A 44 -24.05 -1.98 -0.99
C ALA A 44 -25.34 -2.15 -1.80
N LYS A 45 -26.51 -1.89 -1.22
CA LYS A 45 -27.81 -2.03 -1.96
C LYS A 45 -27.87 -1.20 -3.24
N THR A 46 -27.19 -0.07 -3.25
CA THR A 46 -27.18 0.87 -4.39
C THR A 46 -25.81 1.02 -5.04
N ALA A 47 -24.76 0.42 -4.46
CA ALA A 47 -23.43 0.51 -4.97
C ALA A 47 -23.23 -0.34 -6.23
N THR A 48 -22.55 0.20 -7.24
CA THR A 48 -22.08 -0.57 -8.40
C THR A 48 -20.76 -1.29 -8.09
N VAL A 49 -19.89 -0.65 -7.29
CA VAL A 49 -18.57 -1.15 -6.90
C VAL A 49 -18.38 -0.97 -5.41
N VAL A 50 -17.92 -1.99 -4.73
CA VAL A 50 -17.36 -1.90 -3.38
C VAL A 50 -15.85 -1.98 -3.51
N HIS A 51 -15.17 -0.90 -3.13
CA HIS A 51 -13.72 -0.81 -3.12
C HIS A 51 -13.17 -1.14 -1.74
N ILE A 52 -12.20 -2.03 -1.67
CA ILE A 52 -11.51 -2.42 -0.45
C ILE A 52 -10.03 -2.11 -0.61
N GLN A 53 -9.49 -1.24 0.23
CA GLN A 53 -8.05 -1.04 0.35
C GLN A 53 -7.50 -2.06 1.35
N ARG A 54 -6.69 -3.03 0.90
CA ARG A 54 -6.15 -4.10 1.75
C ARG A 54 -5.17 -3.55 2.77
N SER A 55 -4.14 -2.85 2.31
CA SER A 55 -3.11 -2.27 3.18
C SER A 55 -3.62 -1.08 3.99
N ARG A 56 -2.94 -0.81 5.09
CA ARG A 56 -3.37 0.15 6.12
C ARG A 56 -3.28 1.63 5.74
N GLY A 57 -2.48 2.00 4.73
CA GLY A 57 -2.13 3.42 4.51
C GLY A 57 -1.47 4.03 5.76
N TYR A 58 -1.64 5.33 5.98
CA TYR A 58 -1.17 5.99 7.22
C TYR A 58 -2.19 5.91 8.36
N THR A 59 -2.72 4.71 8.60
CA THR A 59 -3.62 4.44 9.71
C THR A 59 -3.05 3.39 10.65
N GLN A 60 -3.59 3.32 11.87
CA GLN A 60 -3.16 2.34 12.86
C GLN A 60 -3.91 1.00 12.76
N ARG A 61 -4.84 0.88 11.82
CA ARG A 61 -5.51 -0.39 11.57
C ARG A 61 -4.53 -1.44 11.06
N ASN A 62 -4.82 -2.68 11.26
CA ASN A 62 -4.12 -3.76 10.57
C ASN A 62 -4.51 -3.84 9.10
N ALA A 63 -3.62 -4.35 8.25
CA ALA A 63 -4.00 -4.74 6.90
C ALA A 63 -5.09 -5.81 6.96
N PHE A 64 -6.06 -5.74 6.05
CA PHE A 64 -7.13 -6.73 6.01
C PHE A 64 -6.59 -8.09 5.57
N ASP A 65 -6.88 -9.11 6.39
CA ASP A 65 -6.69 -10.50 6.01
C ASP A 65 -7.73 -10.94 4.97
N LEU A 66 -7.51 -12.10 4.38
CA LEU A 66 -8.40 -12.62 3.34
C LEU A 66 -9.78 -12.98 3.89
N ASP A 67 -9.89 -13.37 5.15
CA ASP A 67 -11.17 -13.71 5.78
C ASP A 67 -12.02 -12.45 6.00
N THR A 68 -11.40 -11.33 6.38
CA THR A 68 -12.05 -10.02 6.46
C THR A 68 -12.53 -9.56 5.08
N ILE A 69 -11.68 -9.67 4.04
CA ILE A 69 -12.05 -9.33 2.67
C ILE A 69 -13.21 -10.20 2.20
N GLN A 70 -13.17 -11.51 2.44
CA GLN A 70 -14.25 -12.42 2.10
C GLN A 70 -15.55 -12.03 2.78
N LYS A 71 -15.51 -11.74 4.08
CA LYS A 71 -16.70 -11.34 4.84
C LYS A 71 -17.31 -10.03 4.35
N VAL A 72 -16.48 -9.06 3.96
CA VAL A 72 -16.96 -7.82 3.30
C VAL A 72 -17.63 -8.14 1.98
N ALA A 73 -16.98 -8.95 1.12
CA ALA A 73 -17.51 -9.35 -0.17
C ALA A 73 -18.84 -10.10 -0.05
N ASP A 74 -18.93 -11.07 0.85
CA ASP A 74 -20.15 -11.85 1.10
C ASP A 74 -21.29 -10.96 1.64
N THR A 75 -20.96 -10.02 2.53
CA THR A 75 -21.94 -9.07 3.08
C THR A 75 -22.51 -8.18 1.99
N ALA A 76 -21.64 -7.61 1.14
CA ALA A 76 -22.05 -6.74 0.05
C ALA A 76 -22.90 -7.50 -1.00
N ARG A 77 -22.47 -8.70 -1.40
CA ARG A 77 -23.21 -9.52 -2.37
C ARG A 77 -24.55 -10.03 -1.87
N LYS A 78 -24.65 -10.29 -0.57
CA LYS A 78 -25.94 -10.65 0.02
C LYS A 78 -26.96 -9.51 -0.09
N ALA A 79 -26.51 -8.27 -0.02
CA ALA A 79 -27.35 -7.08 -0.15
C ALA A 79 -27.60 -6.71 -1.62
N ASN A 80 -26.60 -6.90 -2.49
CA ASN A 80 -26.66 -6.62 -3.93
C ASN A 80 -25.86 -7.68 -4.69
N PRO A 81 -26.51 -8.68 -5.31
CA PRO A 81 -25.82 -9.76 -6.03
C PRO A 81 -24.98 -9.29 -7.23
N ASP A 82 -25.29 -8.12 -7.79
CA ASP A 82 -24.64 -7.57 -8.99
C ASP A 82 -23.46 -6.65 -8.66
N VAL A 83 -23.18 -6.39 -7.38
CA VAL A 83 -22.09 -5.51 -6.96
C VAL A 83 -20.72 -6.10 -7.33
N VAL A 84 -19.86 -5.27 -7.87
CA VAL A 84 -18.47 -5.63 -8.18
C VAL A 84 -17.60 -5.38 -6.93
N ILE A 85 -16.84 -6.38 -6.51
CA ILE A 85 -15.87 -6.27 -5.43
C ILE A 85 -14.49 -6.02 -6.03
N PHE A 86 -13.97 -4.83 -5.80
CA PHE A 86 -12.64 -4.41 -6.21
C PHE A 86 -11.71 -4.27 -5.00
N VAL A 87 -10.53 -4.89 -5.06
CA VAL A 87 -9.53 -4.79 -3.99
C VAL A 87 -8.26 -4.14 -4.52
N ASP A 88 -7.86 -3.03 -3.89
CA ASP A 88 -6.49 -2.54 -3.98
C ASP A 88 -5.61 -3.47 -3.14
N ASN A 89 -4.80 -4.27 -3.83
CA ASN A 89 -3.99 -5.34 -3.23
C ASN A 89 -2.55 -4.90 -2.93
N CYS A 90 -2.21 -3.64 -3.18
CA CYS A 90 -0.87 -3.11 -2.94
C CYS A 90 -0.34 -3.51 -1.56
N TYR A 91 0.91 -3.95 -1.53
CA TYR A 91 1.65 -4.43 -0.35
C TYR A 91 1.20 -5.80 0.19
N GLY A 92 0.06 -6.35 -0.25
CA GLY A 92 -0.46 -7.63 0.22
C GLY A 92 -0.03 -8.83 -0.63
N GLU A 93 0.44 -8.60 -1.86
CA GLU A 93 0.78 -9.66 -2.79
C GLU A 93 1.89 -10.57 -2.24
N PHE A 94 1.72 -11.87 -2.41
CA PHE A 94 2.65 -12.93 -1.98
C PHE A 94 2.91 -13.02 -0.46
N THR A 95 2.18 -12.27 0.36
CA THR A 95 2.29 -12.44 1.83
C THR A 95 1.57 -13.68 2.34
N GLN A 96 0.63 -14.21 1.55
CA GLN A 96 -0.15 -15.41 1.85
C GLN A 96 -0.19 -16.35 0.64
N ILE A 97 -0.61 -17.61 0.85
CA ILE A 97 -0.73 -18.62 -0.22
C ILE A 97 -1.87 -18.27 -1.19
N ARG A 98 -2.87 -17.54 -0.73
CA ARG A 98 -4.04 -17.13 -1.52
C ARG A 98 -4.02 -15.60 -1.71
N GLU A 99 -4.69 -15.15 -2.75
CA GLU A 99 -4.89 -13.73 -3.06
C GLU A 99 -6.39 -13.37 -2.96
N PRO A 100 -6.75 -12.06 -2.91
CA PRO A 100 -8.14 -11.63 -2.69
C PRO A 100 -9.15 -12.16 -3.71
N LEU A 101 -8.72 -12.53 -4.93
CA LEU A 101 -9.61 -13.18 -5.90
C LEU A 101 -10.19 -14.50 -5.38
N SER A 102 -9.43 -15.23 -4.54
CA SER A 102 -9.93 -16.44 -3.90
C SER A 102 -10.76 -16.16 -2.63
N ALA A 103 -10.80 -14.91 -2.20
CA ALA A 103 -11.57 -14.43 -1.06
C ALA A 103 -12.75 -13.54 -1.47
N GLY A 104 -13.25 -13.75 -2.68
CA GLY A 104 -14.48 -13.11 -3.16
C GLY A 104 -14.28 -11.80 -3.90
N ALA A 105 -13.08 -11.30 -4.14
CA ALA A 105 -12.88 -10.17 -5.05
C ALA A 105 -13.19 -10.56 -6.50
N ASP A 106 -13.75 -9.63 -7.25
CA ASP A 106 -13.99 -9.78 -8.70
C ASP A 106 -12.81 -9.26 -9.51
N VAL A 107 -12.18 -8.21 -9.02
CA VAL A 107 -11.01 -7.55 -9.61
C VAL A 107 -10.06 -7.12 -8.50
N ILE A 108 -8.77 -7.29 -8.75
CA ILE A 108 -7.70 -6.74 -7.94
C ILE A 108 -6.80 -5.85 -8.78
N ALA A 109 -6.18 -4.87 -8.16
CA ALA A 109 -5.14 -4.07 -8.77
C ALA A 109 -3.98 -3.89 -7.80
N GLY A 110 -2.80 -3.65 -8.34
CA GLY A 110 -1.60 -3.37 -7.57
C GLY A 110 -0.50 -2.73 -8.43
N SER A 111 0.61 -2.44 -7.81
CA SER A 111 1.72 -1.72 -8.42
C SER A 111 2.97 -2.59 -8.54
N PHE A 112 3.62 -2.53 -9.71
CA PHE A 112 4.89 -3.22 -9.94
C PHE A 112 6.10 -2.53 -9.30
N ILE A 113 5.98 -1.30 -8.81
CA ILE A 113 7.03 -0.70 -7.99
C ILE A 113 7.06 -1.27 -6.56
N LYS A 114 6.09 -2.11 -6.21
CA LYS A 114 5.91 -2.78 -4.91
C LYS A 114 6.17 -4.27 -5.03
N ASN A 115 5.47 -5.07 -4.22
CA ASN A 115 5.67 -6.53 -4.12
C ASN A 115 5.84 -7.23 -5.48
N PRO A 116 4.92 -7.08 -6.44
CA PRO A 116 4.98 -7.89 -7.67
C PRO A 116 6.18 -7.59 -8.56
N GLY A 117 6.77 -6.41 -8.43
CA GLY A 117 7.94 -6.03 -9.23
C GLY A 117 9.26 -6.53 -8.69
N GLY A 118 9.30 -7.04 -7.43
CA GLY A 118 10.48 -7.67 -6.84
C GLY A 118 11.72 -6.79 -6.76
N GLY A 119 11.56 -5.46 -6.78
CA GLY A 119 12.68 -4.49 -6.83
C GLY A 119 13.40 -4.43 -8.18
N ILE A 120 12.82 -5.03 -9.24
CA ILE A 120 13.41 -5.09 -10.58
C ILE A 120 12.58 -4.26 -11.57
N THR A 121 11.26 -4.35 -11.50
CA THR A 121 10.37 -3.64 -12.42
C THR A 121 10.40 -2.15 -12.13
N PRO A 122 10.75 -1.30 -13.12
CA PRO A 122 10.95 0.13 -12.87
C PRO A 122 9.65 0.91 -12.70
N THR A 123 8.54 0.41 -13.25
CA THR A 123 7.24 1.09 -13.23
C THR A 123 6.12 0.12 -13.60
N GLY A 124 4.89 0.60 -13.50
CA GLY A 124 3.71 -0.12 -13.97
C GLY A 124 2.81 -0.62 -12.86
N GLY A 125 1.70 -1.17 -13.28
CA GLY A 125 0.71 -1.78 -12.41
C GLY A 125 0.05 -2.97 -13.10
N TYR A 126 -0.72 -3.72 -12.35
CA TYR A 126 -1.50 -4.83 -12.85
C TYR A 126 -2.97 -4.71 -12.47
N ILE A 127 -3.82 -5.31 -13.28
CA ILE A 127 -5.22 -5.57 -13.00
C ILE A 127 -5.46 -7.04 -13.31
N ALA A 128 -6.03 -7.76 -12.37
CA ALA A 128 -6.38 -9.16 -12.52
C ALA A 128 -7.78 -9.44 -11.97
N GLY A 129 -8.51 -10.38 -12.57
CA GLY A 129 -9.85 -10.71 -12.13
C GLY A 129 -10.70 -11.35 -13.19
N LYS A 130 -12.01 -11.16 -13.09
CA LYS A 130 -12.98 -11.68 -14.08
C LYS A 130 -12.69 -11.13 -15.47
N ALA A 131 -12.66 -12.01 -16.46
CA ALA A 131 -12.26 -11.68 -17.82
C ALA A 131 -13.08 -10.55 -18.45
N ASP A 132 -14.40 -10.55 -18.24
CA ASP A 132 -15.31 -9.52 -18.76
C ASP A 132 -15.06 -8.14 -18.13
N LEU A 133 -14.69 -8.10 -16.85
CA LEU A 133 -14.35 -6.86 -16.15
C LEU A 133 -12.98 -6.34 -16.60
N VAL A 134 -11.98 -7.22 -16.69
CA VAL A 134 -10.64 -6.86 -17.17
C VAL A 134 -10.71 -6.33 -18.60
N GLU A 135 -11.51 -6.96 -19.46
CA GLU A 135 -11.74 -6.47 -20.83
C GLU A 135 -12.35 -5.06 -20.85
N LYS A 136 -13.41 -4.82 -20.07
CA LYS A 136 -14.02 -3.48 -19.95
C LYS A 136 -13.02 -2.42 -19.46
N ILE A 137 -12.21 -2.75 -18.46
CA ILE A 137 -11.19 -1.85 -17.91
C ILE A 137 -10.12 -1.55 -18.96
N SER A 138 -9.75 -2.54 -19.78
CA SER A 138 -8.71 -2.39 -20.80
C SER A 138 -9.02 -1.28 -21.82
N HIS A 139 -10.30 -1.01 -22.08
CA HIS A 139 -10.72 0.07 -22.99
C HIS A 139 -10.35 1.47 -22.50
N ARG A 140 -9.97 1.62 -21.22
CA ARG A 140 -9.54 2.89 -20.62
C ARG A 140 -8.07 2.89 -20.22
N PHE A 141 -7.35 1.81 -20.50
CA PHE A 141 -5.97 1.63 -20.07
C PHE A 141 -4.97 2.46 -20.88
N THR A 142 -5.28 2.67 -22.15
CA THR A 142 -4.50 3.49 -23.08
C THR A 142 -5.37 4.61 -23.63
N ALA A 143 -5.30 4.91 -24.91
CA ALA A 143 -6.18 5.87 -25.55
C ALA A 143 -7.60 5.30 -25.71
N PRO A 144 -8.66 6.12 -25.57
CA PRO A 144 -10.03 5.68 -25.80
C PRO A 144 -10.22 4.98 -27.15
N GLY A 145 -10.85 3.82 -27.14
CA GLY A 145 -11.14 3.03 -28.33
C GLY A 145 -10.01 2.12 -28.84
N ILE A 146 -8.82 2.18 -28.24
CA ILE A 146 -7.67 1.32 -28.59
C ILE A 146 -7.57 0.11 -27.62
N GLY A 147 -7.95 0.31 -26.38
CA GLY A 147 -7.93 -0.76 -25.36
C GLY A 147 -6.52 -1.30 -25.13
N LYS A 148 -6.37 -2.62 -25.18
CA LYS A 148 -5.11 -3.34 -24.92
C LYS A 148 -4.28 -3.62 -26.18
N ASP A 149 -4.75 -3.24 -27.36
CA ASP A 149 -4.08 -3.55 -28.63
C ASP A 149 -2.77 -2.79 -28.80
N LEU A 150 -2.66 -1.63 -28.17
CA LEU A 150 -1.45 -0.83 -28.11
C LEU A 150 -1.17 -0.45 -26.66
N GLY A 151 0.05 -0.67 -26.21
CA GLY A 151 0.53 -0.26 -24.89
C GLY A 151 1.96 0.26 -24.98
N CYS A 152 2.29 1.25 -24.16
CA CYS A 152 3.67 1.75 -24.07
C CYS A 152 4.42 1.02 -22.96
N THR A 153 4.67 -0.28 -23.13
CA THR A 153 5.48 -1.06 -22.20
C THR A 153 6.97 -0.75 -22.29
N GLN A 154 7.40 -0.09 -23.36
CA GLN A 154 8.80 0.38 -23.54
C GLN A 154 9.85 -0.67 -23.18
N ASP A 155 9.67 -1.90 -23.69
CA ASP A 155 10.53 -3.07 -23.44
C ASP A 155 10.60 -3.52 -21.96
N SER A 156 9.78 -2.98 -21.08
CA SER A 156 9.76 -3.33 -19.64
C SER A 156 9.18 -4.70 -19.34
N LEU A 157 8.59 -5.40 -20.29
CA LEU A 157 7.93 -6.72 -20.06
C LEU A 157 8.90 -7.76 -19.51
N ARG A 158 10.15 -7.79 -20.02
CA ARG A 158 11.16 -8.72 -19.51
C ARG A 158 11.43 -8.52 -18.02
N ASP A 159 11.63 -7.25 -17.63
CA ASP A 159 11.92 -6.89 -16.24
C ASP A 159 10.69 -7.13 -15.35
N THR A 160 9.50 -6.88 -15.88
CA THR A 160 8.23 -7.16 -15.20
C THR A 160 8.09 -8.66 -14.92
N PHE A 161 8.32 -9.54 -15.90
CA PHE A 161 8.26 -10.98 -15.70
C PHE A 161 9.37 -11.48 -14.78
N LEU A 162 10.57 -10.93 -14.88
CA LEU A 162 11.68 -11.28 -14.01
C LEU A 162 11.41 -10.87 -12.56
N GLY A 163 10.94 -9.63 -12.35
CA GLY A 163 10.54 -9.14 -11.05
C GLY A 163 9.43 -9.98 -10.43
N PHE A 164 8.40 -10.28 -11.21
CA PHE A 164 7.30 -11.13 -10.77
C PHE A 164 7.74 -12.55 -10.38
N TYR A 165 8.71 -13.11 -11.11
CA TYR A 165 9.29 -14.41 -10.78
C TYR A 165 10.02 -14.40 -9.44
N TYR A 166 10.77 -13.34 -9.12
CA TYR A 166 11.49 -13.22 -7.85
C TYR A 166 10.62 -12.69 -6.70
N ALA A 167 9.50 -12.08 -6.98
CA ALA A 167 8.66 -11.38 -6.01
C ALA A 167 8.32 -12.20 -4.74
N PRO A 168 7.96 -13.49 -4.80
CA PRO A 168 7.67 -14.26 -3.57
C PRO A 168 8.88 -14.36 -2.63
N GLY A 169 10.08 -14.51 -3.18
CA GLY A 169 11.33 -14.54 -2.40
C GLY A 169 11.63 -13.16 -1.79
N VAL A 170 11.46 -12.11 -2.58
CA VAL A 170 11.68 -10.73 -2.13
C VAL A 170 10.69 -10.34 -1.04
N VAL A 171 9.42 -10.69 -1.17
CA VAL A 171 8.41 -10.46 -0.12
C VAL A 171 8.77 -11.21 1.17
N CYS A 172 9.28 -12.43 1.06
CA CYS A 172 9.77 -13.17 2.23
C CYS A 172 10.91 -12.42 2.95
N GLU A 173 11.85 -11.83 2.21
CA GLU A 173 12.94 -11.02 2.79
C GLU A 173 12.41 -9.73 3.44
N ALA A 174 11.43 -9.07 2.82
CA ALA A 174 10.75 -7.91 3.40
C ALA A 174 10.04 -8.27 4.72
N LEU A 175 9.33 -9.40 4.79
CA LEU A 175 8.70 -9.87 6.02
C LEU A 175 9.71 -10.19 7.12
N LYS A 176 10.88 -10.76 6.79
CA LYS A 176 11.97 -10.95 7.76
C LYS A 176 12.49 -9.62 8.28
N THR A 177 12.62 -8.62 7.41
CA THR A 177 13.04 -7.25 7.79
C THR A 177 12.00 -6.62 8.72
N ALA A 178 10.72 -6.75 8.42
CA ALA A 178 9.62 -6.31 9.26
C ALA A 178 9.67 -6.98 10.65
N GLN A 179 9.82 -8.30 10.70
CA GLN A 179 9.94 -9.03 11.96
C GLN A 179 11.16 -8.60 12.78
N CYS A 180 12.29 -8.35 12.12
CA CYS A 180 13.48 -7.82 12.79
C CYS A 180 13.22 -6.46 13.45
N LEU A 181 12.51 -5.55 12.76
CA LEU A 181 12.11 -4.27 13.36
C LEU A 181 11.22 -4.50 14.58
N LEU A 182 10.19 -5.33 14.48
CA LEU A 182 9.25 -5.59 15.58
C LEU A 182 9.96 -6.13 16.83
N GLU A 183 10.91 -7.04 16.65
CA GLU A 183 11.74 -7.56 17.75
C GLU A 183 12.57 -6.45 18.41
N LEU A 184 13.18 -5.56 17.61
CA LEU A 184 13.99 -4.46 18.12
C LEU A 184 13.15 -3.42 18.87
N VAL A 185 12.03 -2.99 18.33
CA VAL A 185 11.16 -1.99 18.96
C VAL A 185 10.35 -2.58 20.11
N GLY A 186 10.09 -3.88 20.11
CA GLY A 186 9.45 -4.59 21.22
C GLY A 186 10.33 -4.72 22.45
N VAL A 187 11.65 -4.73 22.28
CA VAL A 187 12.64 -4.71 23.38
C VAL A 187 12.80 -3.32 23.97
N ASN A 188 12.72 -2.28 23.16
CA ASN A 188 12.68 -0.90 23.63
C ASN A 188 11.23 -0.53 23.96
N PRO A 189 10.97 0.31 24.97
CA PRO A 189 9.60 0.66 25.38
C PRO A 189 8.94 1.62 24.38
N VAL A 190 8.84 1.20 23.14
CA VAL A 190 8.07 1.92 22.12
C VAL A 190 6.58 1.58 22.34
N PRO A 191 5.71 2.59 22.44
CA PRO A 191 4.36 2.41 22.99
C PRO A 191 3.47 1.46 22.19
N ARG A 192 3.64 1.41 20.87
CA ARG A 192 2.77 0.63 20.01
C ARG A 192 3.49 0.14 18.76
N TYR A 193 3.23 -1.10 18.41
CA TYR A 193 3.61 -1.70 17.13
C TYR A 193 2.54 -2.72 16.70
N THR A 194 2.54 -3.08 15.43
CA THR A 194 1.67 -4.14 14.91
C THR A 194 2.50 -5.24 14.28
N ALA A 195 2.19 -6.49 14.66
CA ALA A 195 2.85 -7.70 14.16
C ALA A 195 2.04 -8.41 13.08
N ASP A 196 1.08 -7.73 12.49
CA ASP A 196 0.26 -8.26 11.44
C ASP A 196 1.00 -8.27 10.10
N HIS A 197 1.07 -9.42 9.46
CA HIS A 197 1.77 -9.64 8.20
C HIS A 197 0.80 -9.96 7.05
N ASN A 198 -0.37 -9.34 7.01
CA ASN A 198 -1.27 -9.41 5.87
C ASN A 198 -0.83 -8.50 4.70
N ASP A 199 0.14 -7.64 4.96
CA ASP A 199 0.93 -6.90 3.97
C ASP A 199 2.39 -6.81 4.43
N ILE A 200 3.26 -6.13 3.65
CA ILE A 200 4.66 -5.90 4.02
C ILE A 200 4.88 -4.63 4.84
N VAL A 201 3.84 -3.84 5.10
CA VAL A 201 3.95 -2.58 5.84
C VAL A 201 3.92 -2.86 7.34
N THR A 202 5.02 -2.58 8.00
CA THR A 202 5.14 -2.68 9.45
C THR A 202 5.18 -1.30 10.06
N CYS A 203 4.39 -1.06 11.10
CA CYS A 203 4.36 0.24 11.76
C CYS A 203 4.58 0.14 13.26
N PHE A 204 5.17 1.22 13.80
CA PHE A 204 5.30 1.44 15.23
C PHE A 204 5.26 2.93 15.56
N ASP A 205 4.85 3.27 16.76
CA ASP A 205 4.79 4.66 17.23
C ASP A 205 6.16 5.07 17.78
N SER A 206 6.82 6.02 17.14
CA SER A 206 8.15 6.50 17.57
C SER A 206 8.08 7.46 18.76
N GLY A 207 6.91 8.03 19.04
CA GLY A 207 6.65 8.87 20.21
C GLY A 207 7.04 10.35 20.04
N SER A 208 7.83 10.71 19.04
CA SER A 208 8.19 12.10 18.78
C SER A 208 8.56 12.35 17.31
N ALA A 209 8.41 13.60 16.87
CA ALA A 209 8.82 14.02 15.53
C ALA A 209 10.32 13.77 15.29
N ALA A 210 11.15 14.02 16.28
CA ALA A 210 12.59 13.80 16.18
C ALA A 210 12.93 12.31 15.97
N ALA A 211 12.26 11.41 16.70
CA ALA A 211 12.47 9.97 16.54
C ALA A 211 11.99 9.47 15.16
N LEU A 212 10.83 9.95 14.67
CA LEU A 212 10.37 9.64 13.33
C LEU A 212 11.38 10.10 12.25
N GLN A 213 11.84 11.35 12.34
CA GLN A 213 12.84 11.89 11.41
C GLN A 213 14.16 11.13 11.49
N GLY A 214 14.63 10.83 12.72
CA GLY A 214 15.84 10.04 12.95
C GLY A 214 15.74 8.63 12.35
N PHE A 215 14.58 7.98 12.49
CA PHE A 215 14.34 6.66 11.90
C PHE A 215 14.39 6.73 10.37
N CYS A 216 13.67 7.67 9.75
CA CYS A 216 13.69 7.87 8.30
C CYS A 216 15.10 8.19 7.79
N ALA A 217 15.83 9.09 8.46
CA ALA A 217 17.22 9.39 8.11
C ALA A 217 18.15 8.17 8.26
N GLY A 218 17.83 7.28 9.19
CA GLY A 218 18.55 6.02 9.36
C GLY A 218 18.32 5.04 8.21
N ILE A 219 17.09 4.88 7.77
CA ILE A 219 16.75 4.08 6.58
C ILE A 219 17.41 4.70 5.34
N GLN A 220 17.24 6.00 5.10
CA GLN A 220 17.82 6.70 3.94
C GLN A 220 19.31 6.48 3.81
N SER A 221 20.05 6.59 4.92
CA SER A 221 21.51 6.44 4.90
C SER A 221 22.01 5.01 4.61
N CYS A 222 21.13 4.03 4.63
CA CYS A 222 21.39 2.64 4.25
C CYS A 222 20.73 2.23 2.93
N SER A 223 20.04 3.15 2.25
CA SER A 223 19.37 2.90 0.99
C SER A 223 20.37 2.75 -0.16
N PRO A 224 20.04 2.03 -1.24
CA PRO A 224 20.96 1.77 -2.35
C PRO A 224 21.29 3.03 -3.18
N VAL A 225 20.39 4.01 -3.18
CA VAL A 225 20.54 5.28 -3.92
C VAL A 225 20.38 6.43 -2.95
N ASP A 226 21.04 7.56 -3.20
CA ASP A 226 20.91 8.80 -2.43
C ASP A 226 21.10 8.65 -0.91
N SER A 227 21.94 7.72 -0.49
CA SER A 227 22.21 7.45 0.93
C SER A 227 22.81 8.64 1.71
N PHE A 228 23.37 9.63 1.00
CA PHE A 228 23.92 10.85 1.57
C PHE A 228 22.87 11.96 1.81
N VAL A 229 21.65 11.79 1.28
CA VAL A 229 20.56 12.76 1.45
C VAL A 229 19.92 12.60 2.83
N SER A 230 19.58 13.71 3.45
CA SER A 230 18.73 13.72 4.64
C SER A 230 17.30 14.01 4.23
N PRO A 231 16.35 13.10 4.46
CA PRO A 231 14.96 13.36 4.14
C PRO A 231 14.41 14.46 5.05
N GLU A 232 13.59 15.34 4.46
CA GLU A 232 12.89 16.42 5.17
C GLU A 232 11.40 16.26 5.02
N PRO A 233 10.59 16.69 6.01
CA PRO A 233 9.15 16.70 5.90
C PRO A 233 8.68 17.62 4.78
N ALA A 234 7.72 17.15 3.98
CA ALA A 234 7.13 17.88 2.87
C ALA A 234 5.60 17.76 2.87
N ASP A 235 4.95 18.70 2.20
CA ASP A 235 3.51 18.64 1.94
C ASP A 235 3.23 17.58 0.87
N GLU A 236 2.34 16.65 1.17
CA GLU A 236 1.95 15.59 0.25
C GLU A 236 0.49 15.73 -0.19
N PRO A 237 0.18 15.57 -1.48
CA PRO A 237 -1.18 15.66 -1.98
C PRO A 237 -2.13 14.68 -1.27
N GLY A 238 -3.24 15.20 -0.75
CA GLY A 238 -4.26 14.42 -0.06
C GLY A 238 -3.98 14.18 1.43
N TYR A 239 -2.95 14.82 1.99
CA TYR A 239 -2.68 14.81 3.44
C TYR A 239 -2.70 16.21 4.00
N THR A 240 -3.16 16.34 5.25
CA THR A 240 -3.20 17.62 5.98
C THR A 240 -1.91 17.87 6.75
N ASP A 241 -1.22 16.81 7.12
CA ASP A 241 0.05 16.86 7.83
C ASP A 241 1.21 16.67 6.86
N GLN A 242 2.32 17.30 7.13
CA GLN A 242 3.54 17.00 6.39
C GLN A 242 3.96 15.54 6.59
N VAL A 243 4.51 14.95 5.55
CA VAL A 243 5.00 13.57 5.55
C VAL A 243 6.50 13.59 5.33
N ILE A 244 7.23 12.80 6.13
CA ILE A 244 8.64 12.52 5.85
C ILE A 244 8.73 11.18 5.14
N MET A 245 9.52 11.12 4.07
CA MET A 245 9.75 9.91 3.29
C MET A 245 11.23 9.62 3.15
N ALA A 246 11.62 8.40 3.47
CA ALA A 246 12.94 7.84 3.16
C ALA A 246 12.76 6.74 2.11
N SER A 247 13.21 7.01 0.89
CA SER A 247 13.10 6.09 -0.23
C SER A 247 14.26 6.32 -1.20
N GLY A 248 15.45 5.90 -0.81
CA GLY A 248 16.63 5.90 -1.67
C GLY A 248 16.68 4.63 -2.53
N SER A 249 15.73 4.47 -3.44
CA SER A 249 15.52 3.30 -4.26
C SER A 249 15.76 3.59 -5.74
N PHE A 250 16.08 2.56 -6.53
CA PHE A 250 16.18 2.70 -8.00
C PHE A 250 14.81 2.99 -8.64
N THR A 251 13.74 2.57 -7.98
CA THR A 251 12.36 2.86 -8.36
C THR A 251 11.82 3.96 -7.48
N GLU A 252 11.27 5.02 -8.05
CA GLU A 252 10.70 6.13 -7.28
C GLU A 252 9.40 5.74 -6.57
N GLY A 253 9.16 6.34 -5.40
CA GLY A 253 8.00 6.11 -4.55
C GLY A 253 8.22 5.06 -3.48
N SER A 254 7.18 4.73 -2.74
CA SER A 254 7.19 3.65 -1.74
C SER A 254 7.39 2.31 -2.41
N THR A 255 8.51 1.64 -2.15
CA THR A 255 8.97 0.50 -2.93
C THR A 255 9.21 -0.73 -2.08
N ILE A 256 9.29 -1.89 -2.78
CA ILE A 256 9.69 -3.15 -2.15
C ILE A 256 11.19 -3.16 -1.79
N GLU A 257 12.02 -2.28 -2.35
CA GLU A 257 13.45 -2.23 -2.09
C GLU A 257 13.73 -1.97 -0.62
N ILE A 258 13.42 -0.83 -0.12
CA ILE A 258 13.21 -0.46 1.29
C ILE A 258 12.76 0.99 1.33
N SER A 259 11.76 1.29 2.11
CA SER A 259 11.36 2.67 2.40
C SER A 259 10.73 2.78 3.78
N CYS A 260 10.78 3.97 4.33
CA CYS A 260 10.07 4.31 5.56
C CYS A 260 9.51 5.71 5.43
N ASP A 261 8.28 5.85 5.78
CA ASP A 261 7.58 7.13 5.77
C ASP A 261 6.72 7.27 7.03
N GLY A 262 6.25 8.49 7.27
CA GLY A 262 5.32 8.77 8.33
C GLY A 262 4.84 10.21 8.36
N PRO A 263 3.57 10.43 8.70
CA PRO A 263 3.02 11.78 8.88
C PRO A 263 3.54 12.40 10.19
N LEU A 264 3.86 13.69 10.13
CA LEU A 264 4.33 14.45 11.30
C LEU A 264 3.17 14.85 12.23
N ARG A 265 2.46 13.86 12.70
CA ARG A 265 1.40 14.00 13.71
C ARG A 265 1.55 12.94 14.80
N ALA A 266 1.14 13.27 16.02
CA ALA A 266 1.14 12.30 17.09
C ALA A 266 0.28 11.06 16.73
N PRO A 267 0.72 9.84 17.06
CA PRO A 267 1.88 9.48 17.88
C PRO A 267 3.21 9.34 17.11
N TYR A 268 3.34 9.92 15.93
CA TYR A 268 4.54 9.88 15.07
C TYR A 268 4.87 8.47 14.61
N THR A 269 3.91 7.84 13.99
CA THR A 269 4.02 6.46 13.54
C THR A 269 4.95 6.36 12.34
N CYS A 270 5.94 5.48 12.44
CA CYS A 270 6.81 5.06 11.34
C CYS A 270 6.15 3.91 10.58
N TYR A 271 6.18 3.96 9.26
CA TYR A 271 5.69 2.89 8.36
C TYR A 271 6.86 2.39 7.53
N LEU A 272 7.43 1.25 7.93
CA LEU A 272 8.51 0.58 7.20
C LEU A 272 7.91 -0.42 6.21
N GLN A 273 8.47 -0.46 5.00
CA GLN A 273 8.08 -1.40 3.97
C GLN A 273 9.30 -1.83 3.15
N GLY A 274 9.26 -3.07 2.66
CA GLY A 274 10.31 -3.59 1.79
C GLY A 274 11.52 -4.18 2.52
N GLY A 275 12.56 -4.34 1.75
CA GLY A 275 13.78 -5.03 2.11
C GLY A 275 14.01 -6.23 1.21
N VAL A 276 14.41 -6.00 -0.06
CA VAL A 276 14.65 -7.07 -1.06
C VAL A 276 15.68 -8.10 -0.62
N ASN A 277 16.50 -7.73 0.37
CA ASN A 277 17.52 -8.58 0.98
C ASN A 277 17.53 -8.35 2.48
N PHE A 278 17.27 -9.39 3.25
CA PHE A 278 17.22 -9.31 4.71
C PHE A 278 18.52 -8.80 5.35
N THR A 279 19.67 -9.16 4.80
CA THR A 279 20.95 -8.69 5.37
C THR A 279 21.08 -7.17 5.29
N ALA A 280 20.76 -6.58 4.14
CA ALA A 280 20.73 -5.14 3.97
C ALA A 280 19.60 -4.48 4.78
N GLY A 281 18.39 -5.05 4.72
CA GLY A 281 17.23 -4.57 5.47
C GLY A 281 17.48 -4.55 6.98
N ARG A 282 18.11 -5.60 7.54
CA ARG A 282 18.49 -5.65 8.95
C ARG A 282 19.49 -4.56 9.30
N ALA A 283 20.49 -4.33 8.46
CA ALA A 283 21.48 -3.26 8.69
C ALA A 283 20.82 -1.89 8.71
N ALA A 284 19.91 -1.64 7.76
CA ALA A 284 19.14 -0.38 7.69
C ALA A 284 18.26 -0.17 8.93
N VAL A 285 17.53 -1.21 9.36
CA VAL A 285 16.67 -1.16 10.55
C VAL A 285 17.48 -0.91 11.83
N LEU A 286 18.60 -1.59 12.01
CA LEU A 286 19.50 -1.37 13.16
C LEU A 286 20.02 0.07 13.21
N ASN A 287 20.48 0.60 12.08
CA ASN A 287 20.94 1.98 11.97
C ASN A 287 19.80 2.98 12.22
N ALA A 288 18.59 2.71 11.72
CA ALA A 288 17.42 3.54 11.92
C ALA A 288 17.01 3.62 13.41
N VAL A 289 16.96 2.48 14.09
CA VAL A 289 16.67 2.40 15.53
C VAL A 289 17.76 3.15 16.32
N GLN A 290 19.01 2.99 15.96
CA GLN A 290 20.12 3.72 16.61
C GLN A 290 19.94 5.23 16.45
N LYS A 291 19.70 5.73 15.25
CA LYS A 291 19.52 7.18 15.01
C LYS A 291 18.26 7.74 15.67
N ALA A 292 17.20 6.96 15.75
CA ALA A 292 15.94 7.41 16.34
C ALA A 292 15.98 7.52 17.87
N PHE A 293 16.67 6.59 18.55
CA PHE A 293 16.51 6.42 20.00
C PHE A 293 17.81 6.48 20.80
N PHE A 294 18.98 6.48 20.15
CA PHE A 294 20.28 6.42 20.84
C PHE A 294 21.30 7.45 20.32
N ALA A 295 20.92 8.34 19.39
CA ALA A 295 21.78 9.39 18.85
C ALA A 295 21.70 10.69 19.65
#